data_5b783a7e8bb4b8eebf4c47f30bf44f6f
#
_entry.id   5b783a7e8bb4b8eebf4c47f30bf44f6f
#
_cell.length_a   1.000
_cell.length_b   1.000
_cell.length_c   1.000
_cell.angle_alpha   90.00
_cell.angle_beta   90.00
_cell.angle_gamma   90.00
#
_symmetry.space_group_name_H-M   'P 1'
#
loop_
_entity.id
_entity.type
_entity.pdbx_description
1 polymer ?
#
loop_
_entity_poly.entity_id
_entity_poly.type
_entity_poly.pdbx_seq_one_letter_code
_entity_poly.pdbx_strand_id
1 'polypeptide(L)'
;VAANPLPYLLAFAGALAWSMYAVFTPALSKGFDGTSVFFPFVAVALWIIHFASGQGWPSAAPSVWGYLAVVAAAAVIAGGYACWGYGILRGSMSTLAMASYATPVLSTAASAVLLGLSLTLPFWCGALLVAAGSIINWWISSQRR
;
A
#
# COMPACT_ATOMS: atom_id res chain seq x y z
N VAL A 1 -5.35 12.22 -21.76
CA VAL A 1 -5.76 11.77 -20.42
C VAL A 1 -7.24 11.42 -20.38
N ALA A 2 -8.10 12.01 -21.22
CA ALA A 2 -9.55 11.76 -21.21
C ALA A 2 -10.00 10.50 -21.98
N ALA A 3 -9.12 9.76 -22.64
CA ALA A 3 -9.50 8.71 -23.59
C ALA A 3 -9.91 7.36 -22.96
N ASN A 4 -9.52 7.07 -21.73
CA ASN A 4 -9.88 5.80 -21.07
C ASN A 4 -10.14 6.00 -19.57
N PRO A 5 -11.39 6.00 -19.11
CA PRO A 5 -11.74 6.16 -17.68
C PRO A 5 -11.51 4.90 -16.84
N LEU A 6 -11.36 3.73 -17.47
CA LEU A 6 -11.30 2.44 -16.79
C LEU A 6 -10.18 2.36 -15.73
N PRO A 7 -8.93 2.79 -15.98
CA PRO A 7 -7.88 2.77 -14.96
C PRO A 7 -8.21 3.61 -13.72
N TYR A 8 -8.88 4.75 -13.89
CA TYR A 8 -9.28 5.60 -12.77
C TYR A 8 -10.40 4.98 -11.95
N LEU A 9 -11.38 4.34 -12.61
CA LEU A 9 -12.46 3.60 -11.94
C LEU A 9 -11.89 2.41 -11.16
N LEU A 10 -10.95 1.66 -11.71
CA LEU A 10 -10.29 0.56 -11.03
C LEU A 10 -9.48 1.03 -9.83
N ALA A 11 -8.75 2.14 -9.96
CA ALA A 11 -8.01 2.73 -8.85
C ALA A 11 -8.95 3.19 -7.72
N PHE A 12 -10.07 3.81 -8.06
CA PHE A 12 -11.10 4.22 -7.09
C PHE A 12 -11.74 3.02 -6.39
N ALA A 13 -12.10 1.99 -7.14
CA ALA A 13 -12.65 0.75 -6.58
C ALA A 13 -11.65 0.06 -5.63
N GLY A 14 -10.35 0.06 -6.00
CA GLY A 14 -9.28 -0.44 -5.13
C GLY A 14 -9.15 0.35 -3.82
N ALA A 15 -9.25 1.68 -3.89
CA ALA A 15 -9.22 2.54 -2.71
C ALA A 15 -10.42 2.30 -1.78
N LEU A 16 -11.63 2.11 -2.35
CA LEU A 16 -12.82 1.75 -1.58
C LEU A 16 -12.66 0.39 -0.91
N ALA A 17 -12.22 -0.64 -1.65
CA ALA A 17 -12.00 -1.97 -1.12
C ALA A 17 -10.97 -1.96 0.03
N TRP A 18 -9.89 -1.21 -0.13
CA TRP A 18 -8.89 -1.01 0.92
C TRP A 18 -9.47 -0.36 2.17
N SER A 19 -10.26 0.71 2.00
CA SER A 19 -10.90 1.41 3.11
C SER A 19 -11.89 0.51 3.85
N MET A 20 -12.69 -0.27 3.12
CA MET A 20 -13.62 -1.25 3.70
C MET A 20 -12.85 -2.33 4.48
N TYR A 21 -11.78 -2.87 3.91
CA TYR A 21 -10.90 -3.82 4.60
C TYR A 21 -10.41 -3.25 5.94
N ALA A 22 -9.86 -2.04 5.93
CA ALA A 22 -9.30 -1.43 7.13
C ALA A 22 -10.36 -1.18 8.23
N VAL A 23 -11.59 -0.79 7.84
CA VAL A 23 -12.67 -0.50 8.80
C VAL A 23 -13.33 -1.76 9.33
N PHE A 24 -13.61 -2.75 8.46
CA PHE A 24 -14.39 -3.93 8.84
C PHE A 24 -13.54 -5.05 9.44
N THR A 25 -12.24 -5.13 9.12
CA THR A 25 -11.38 -6.20 9.63
C THR A 25 -11.38 -6.27 11.17
N PRO A 26 -11.20 -5.20 11.95
CA PRO A 26 -11.23 -5.29 13.40
C PRO A 26 -12.54 -5.82 13.96
N ALA A 27 -13.66 -5.46 13.33
CA ALA A 27 -15.00 -5.88 13.78
C ALA A 27 -15.32 -7.33 13.42
N LEU A 28 -14.90 -7.80 12.24
CA LEU A 28 -15.28 -9.10 11.71
C LEU A 28 -14.28 -10.21 12.06
N SER A 29 -12.99 -9.88 12.17
CA SER A 29 -11.94 -10.88 12.36
C SER A 29 -11.83 -11.44 13.77
N LYS A 30 -12.49 -10.83 14.75
CA LYS A 30 -12.39 -11.21 16.18
C LYS A 30 -10.93 -11.31 16.67
N GLY A 31 -10.04 -10.49 16.14
CA GLY A 31 -8.62 -10.50 16.46
C GLY A 31 -7.76 -11.46 15.62
N PHE A 32 -8.36 -12.18 14.66
CA PHE A 32 -7.61 -13.03 13.73
C PHE A 32 -6.95 -12.19 12.62
N ASP A 33 -5.66 -12.41 12.41
CA ASP A 33 -4.94 -11.80 11.28
C ASP A 33 -5.13 -12.67 10.02
N GLY A 34 -6.02 -12.22 9.14
CA GLY A 34 -6.30 -12.87 7.86
C GLY A 34 -5.22 -12.72 6.80
N THR A 35 -4.19 -11.94 7.04
CA THR A 35 -3.15 -11.62 6.05
C THR A 35 -2.51 -12.89 5.49
N SER A 36 -2.18 -13.85 6.38
CA SER A 36 -1.58 -15.13 6.01
C SER A 36 -2.47 -15.99 5.11
N VAL A 37 -3.79 -15.81 5.20
CA VAL A 37 -4.77 -16.54 4.39
C VAL A 37 -4.99 -15.82 3.05
N PHE A 38 -5.11 -14.49 3.07
CA PHE A 38 -5.43 -13.71 1.86
C PHE A 38 -4.30 -13.71 0.83
N PHE A 39 -3.04 -13.69 1.26
CA PHE A 39 -1.90 -13.64 0.35
C PHE A 39 -1.84 -14.85 -0.63
N PRO A 40 -2.01 -16.11 -0.20
CA PRO A 40 -2.08 -17.24 -1.12
C PRO A 40 -3.22 -17.11 -2.15
N PHE A 41 -4.41 -16.66 -1.72
CA PHE A 41 -5.53 -16.47 -2.65
C PHE A 41 -5.24 -15.39 -3.68
N VAL A 42 -4.66 -14.27 -3.25
CA VAL A 42 -4.24 -13.18 -4.16
C VAL A 42 -3.17 -13.69 -5.13
N ALA A 43 -2.19 -14.46 -4.66
CA ALA A 43 -1.15 -15.03 -5.51
C ALA A 43 -1.75 -15.94 -6.59
N VAL A 44 -2.66 -16.85 -6.21
CA VAL A 44 -3.36 -17.74 -7.15
C VAL A 44 -4.18 -16.91 -8.16
N ALA A 45 -4.93 -15.92 -7.70
CA ALA A 45 -5.72 -15.05 -8.58
C ALA A 45 -4.84 -14.31 -9.58
N LEU A 46 -3.70 -13.78 -9.17
CA LEU A 46 -2.75 -13.11 -10.05
C LEU A 46 -2.16 -14.06 -11.10
N TRP A 47 -1.84 -15.31 -10.71
CA TRP A 47 -1.39 -16.33 -11.65
C TRP A 47 -2.47 -16.70 -12.68
N ILE A 48 -3.72 -16.85 -12.24
CA ILE A 48 -4.84 -17.11 -13.15
C ILE A 48 -4.99 -15.96 -14.15
N ILE A 49 -4.97 -14.71 -13.68
CA ILE A 49 -5.07 -13.52 -14.56
C ILE A 49 -3.89 -13.47 -15.54
N HIS A 50 -2.68 -13.76 -15.07
CA HIS A 50 -1.46 -13.78 -15.90
C HIS A 50 -1.61 -14.75 -17.09
N PHE A 51 -1.98 -16.00 -16.83
CA PHE A 51 -2.16 -16.98 -17.90
C PHE A 51 -3.40 -16.71 -18.75
N ALA A 52 -4.50 -16.23 -18.16
CA ALA A 52 -5.71 -15.88 -18.90
C ALA A 52 -5.49 -14.69 -19.85
N SER A 53 -4.54 -13.80 -19.56
CA SER A 53 -4.16 -12.70 -20.45
C SER A 53 -3.22 -13.11 -21.60
N GLY A 54 -3.02 -14.41 -21.80
CA GLY A 54 -2.19 -14.95 -22.88
C GLY A 54 -0.68 -14.81 -22.64
N GLN A 55 -0.27 -14.44 -21.44
CA GLN A 55 1.14 -14.37 -21.08
C GLN A 55 1.64 -15.76 -20.67
N GLY A 56 2.71 -16.21 -21.31
CA GLY A 56 3.38 -17.47 -20.98
C GLY A 56 4.43 -17.31 -19.87
N TRP A 57 5.16 -18.38 -19.64
CA TRP A 57 6.34 -18.31 -18.77
C TRP A 57 7.39 -17.36 -19.34
N PRO A 58 8.16 -16.66 -18.47
CA PRO A 58 9.26 -15.81 -18.90
C PRO A 58 10.22 -16.60 -19.81
N SER A 59 10.54 -16.05 -20.97
CA SER A 59 11.41 -16.69 -21.96
C SER A 59 12.87 -16.80 -21.52
N ALA A 60 13.28 -16.01 -20.54
CA ALA A 60 14.61 -16.03 -19.97
C ALA A 60 14.55 -16.15 -18.44
N ALA A 61 15.43 -16.96 -17.86
CA ALA A 61 15.57 -17.02 -16.40
C ALA A 61 16.09 -15.68 -15.89
N PRO A 62 15.53 -15.14 -14.80
CA PRO A 62 16.05 -13.95 -14.17
C PRO A 62 17.51 -14.13 -13.73
N SER A 63 18.28 -13.04 -13.71
CA SER A 63 19.60 -13.06 -13.12
C SER A 63 19.51 -13.30 -11.60
N VAL A 64 20.61 -13.68 -10.96
CA VAL A 64 20.68 -13.83 -9.51
C VAL A 64 20.19 -12.55 -8.79
N TRP A 65 20.57 -11.38 -9.31
CA TRP A 65 20.10 -10.09 -8.80
C TRP A 65 18.60 -9.89 -8.96
N GLY A 66 18.02 -10.40 -10.05
CA GLY A 66 16.56 -10.40 -10.26
C GLY A 66 15.83 -11.25 -9.22
N TYR A 67 16.33 -12.46 -8.94
CA TYR A 67 15.76 -13.29 -7.87
C TYR A 67 15.89 -12.61 -6.49
N LEU A 68 17.04 -12.05 -6.16
CA LEU A 68 17.23 -11.34 -4.90
C LEU A 68 16.28 -10.13 -4.77
N ALA A 69 16.10 -9.38 -5.85
CA ALA A 69 15.17 -8.24 -5.87
C ALA A 69 13.71 -8.69 -5.62
N VAL A 70 13.27 -9.80 -6.26
CA VAL A 70 11.93 -10.35 -6.05
C VAL A 70 11.75 -10.82 -4.60
N VAL A 71 12.73 -11.54 -4.04
CA VAL A 71 12.66 -12.01 -2.66
C VAL A 71 12.65 -10.83 -1.69
N ALA A 72 13.49 -9.82 -1.90
CA ALA A 72 13.51 -8.62 -1.08
C ALA A 72 12.19 -7.86 -1.15
N ALA A 73 11.64 -7.67 -2.35
CA ALA A 73 10.32 -7.04 -2.53
C ALA A 73 9.20 -7.83 -1.83
N ALA A 74 9.20 -9.15 -1.97
CA ALA A 74 8.22 -10.01 -1.30
C ALA A 74 8.33 -9.90 0.23
N ALA A 75 9.54 -9.90 0.78
CA ALA A 75 9.76 -9.76 2.23
C ALA A 75 9.30 -8.39 2.75
N VAL A 76 9.59 -7.31 2.03
CA VAL A 76 9.16 -5.95 2.39
C VAL A 76 7.64 -5.83 2.34
N ILE A 77 7.01 -6.35 1.29
CA ILE A 77 5.54 -6.32 1.15
C ILE A 77 4.89 -7.15 2.25
N ALA A 78 5.33 -8.39 2.46
CA ALA A 78 4.77 -9.26 3.50
C ALA A 78 4.95 -8.67 4.90
N GLY A 79 6.13 -8.14 5.21
CA GLY A 79 6.42 -7.47 6.48
C GLY A 79 5.54 -6.22 6.69
N GLY A 80 5.40 -5.40 5.65
CA GLY A 80 4.54 -4.21 5.69
C GLY A 80 3.09 -4.54 5.99
N TYR A 81 2.53 -5.54 5.31
CA TYR A 81 1.16 -5.98 5.57
C TYR A 81 0.99 -6.66 6.93
N ALA A 82 1.97 -7.43 7.39
CA ALA A 82 1.93 -8.01 8.74
C ALA A 82 1.92 -6.92 9.82
N CYS A 83 2.77 -5.90 9.70
CA CYS A 83 2.77 -4.74 10.59
C CYS A 83 1.46 -3.96 10.51
N TRP A 84 0.90 -3.78 9.31
CA TRP A 84 -0.39 -3.14 9.13
C TRP A 84 -1.52 -3.93 9.79
N GLY A 85 -1.58 -5.26 9.55
CA GLY A 85 -2.56 -6.16 10.17
C GLY A 85 -2.50 -6.11 11.70
N TYR A 86 -1.30 -6.16 12.25
CA TYR A 86 -1.11 -5.98 13.69
C TYR A 86 -1.61 -4.61 14.18
N GLY A 87 -1.31 -3.55 13.43
CA GLY A 87 -1.72 -2.18 13.74
C GLY A 87 -3.23 -1.99 13.77
N ILE A 88 -3.97 -2.53 12.79
CA ILE A 88 -5.45 -2.42 12.76
C ILE A 88 -6.14 -3.27 13.82
N LEU A 89 -5.53 -4.40 14.22
CA LEU A 89 -6.12 -5.32 15.20
C LEU A 89 -5.84 -4.91 16.65
N ARG A 90 -4.69 -4.32 16.93
CA ARG A 90 -4.22 -4.03 18.30
C ARG A 90 -3.88 -2.57 18.55
N GLY A 91 -3.82 -1.76 17.50
CA GLY A 91 -3.49 -0.35 17.58
C GLY A 91 -4.70 0.56 17.60
N SER A 92 -4.43 1.87 17.56
CA SER A 92 -5.45 2.89 17.34
C SER A 92 -5.63 3.12 15.84
N MET A 93 -6.80 2.81 15.30
CA MET A 93 -7.13 3.02 13.89
C MET A 93 -6.92 4.47 13.45
N SER A 94 -7.25 5.44 14.31
CA SER A 94 -7.02 6.86 14.03
C SER A 94 -5.53 7.19 13.87
N THR A 95 -4.69 6.67 14.76
CA THR A 95 -3.24 6.89 14.70
C THR A 95 -2.64 6.21 13.46
N LEU A 96 -3.10 5.01 13.14
CA LEU A 96 -2.63 4.26 11.98
C LEU A 96 -3.00 4.96 10.67
N ALA A 97 -4.25 5.43 10.56
CA ALA A 97 -4.71 6.21 9.41
C ALA A 97 -3.91 7.50 9.23
N MET A 98 -3.63 8.22 10.32
CA MET A 98 -2.79 9.42 10.26
C MET A 98 -1.36 9.11 9.79
N ALA A 99 -0.76 8.05 10.33
CA ALA A 99 0.58 7.63 9.95
C ALA A 99 0.64 7.22 8.46
N SER A 100 -0.43 6.62 7.92
CA SER A 100 -0.49 6.20 6.52
C SER A 100 -0.46 7.37 5.54
N TYR A 101 -0.82 8.59 5.94
CA TYR A 101 -0.68 9.78 5.10
C TYR A 101 0.79 10.12 4.78
N ALA A 102 1.74 9.67 5.58
CA ALA A 102 3.16 9.81 5.28
C ALA A 102 3.62 8.90 4.13
N THR A 103 2.90 7.81 3.85
CA THR A 103 3.30 6.79 2.87
C THR A 103 3.53 7.36 1.46
N PRO A 104 2.63 8.17 0.85
CA PRO A 104 2.87 8.72 -0.47
C PRO A 104 4.11 9.64 -0.51
N VAL A 105 4.34 10.40 0.54
CA VAL A 105 5.49 11.30 0.65
C VAL A 105 6.79 10.49 0.73
N LEU A 106 6.83 9.52 1.64
CA LEU A 106 8.00 8.66 1.85
C LEU A 106 8.31 7.80 0.63
N SER A 107 7.28 7.22 -0.01
CA SER A 107 7.48 6.37 -1.18
C SER A 107 8.00 7.18 -2.38
N THR A 108 7.48 8.38 -2.59
CA THR A 108 7.96 9.25 -3.68
C THR A 108 9.37 9.75 -3.39
N ALA A 109 9.68 10.14 -2.15
CA ALA A 109 11.02 10.56 -1.78
C ALA A 109 12.04 9.41 -1.94
N ALA A 110 11.70 8.19 -1.48
CA ALA A 110 12.52 7.01 -1.66
C ALA A 110 12.74 6.68 -3.14
N SER A 111 11.67 6.73 -3.95
CA SER A 111 11.77 6.50 -5.40
C SER A 111 12.65 7.55 -6.08
N ALA A 112 12.56 8.82 -5.69
CA ALA A 112 13.40 9.87 -6.24
C ALA A 112 14.88 9.66 -5.92
N VAL A 113 15.21 9.26 -4.69
CA VAL A 113 16.59 8.94 -4.29
C VAL A 113 17.11 7.72 -5.05
N LEU A 114 16.32 6.64 -5.15
CA LEU A 114 16.73 5.39 -5.80
C LEU A 114 16.89 5.55 -7.32
N LEU A 115 16.06 6.39 -7.95
CA LEU A 115 16.06 6.60 -9.39
C LEU A 115 16.85 7.86 -9.81
N GLY A 116 17.41 8.61 -8.86
CA GLY A 116 18.16 9.85 -9.14
C GLY A 116 17.28 10.98 -9.69
N LEU A 117 15.98 11.01 -9.36
CA LEU A 117 15.04 12.00 -9.85
C LEU A 117 15.00 13.23 -8.93
N SER A 118 14.97 14.42 -9.51
CA SER A 118 14.76 15.65 -8.75
C SER A 118 13.30 15.84 -8.39
N LEU A 119 13.00 16.04 -7.11
CA LEU A 119 11.66 16.38 -6.64
C LEU A 119 11.37 17.85 -6.88
N THR A 120 10.24 18.12 -7.51
CA THR A 120 9.82 19.48 -7.87
C THR A 120 9.23 20.24 -6.68
N LEU A 121 9.22 21.57 -6.75
CA LEU A 121 8.61 22.42 -5.72
C LEU A 121 7.14 22.06 -5.43
N PRO A 122 6.26 21.80 -6.43
CA PRO A 122 4.90 21.34 -6.17
C PRO A 122 4.81 20.05 -5.32
N PHE A 123 5.77 19.12 -5.48
CA PHE A 123 5.83 17.94 -4.62
C PHE A 123 6.06 18.31 -3.16
N TRP A 124 7.04 19.17 -2.88
CA TRP A 124 7.33 19.60 -1.51
C TRP A 124 6.18 20.38 -0.87
N CYS A 125 5.49 21.23 -1.65
CA CYS A 125 4.28 21.90 -1.18
C CYS A 125 3.17 20.88 -0.80
N GLY A 126 2.94 19.87 -1.64
CA GLY A 126 1.98 18.81 -1.35
C GLY A 126 2.36 18.00 -0.10
N ALA A 127 3.64 17.64 0.03
CA ALA A 127 4.15 16.93 1.20
C ALA A 127 3.95 17.72 2.50
N LEU A 128 4.22 19.02 2.48
CA LEU A 128 4.01 19.90 3.63
C LEU A 128 2.53 20.04 4.00
N LEU A 129 1.63 20.13 3.01
CA LEU A 129 0.18 20.16 3.26
C LEU A 129 -0.32 18.86 3.89
N VAL A 130 0.15 17.70 3.42
CA VAL A 130 -0.18 16.40 4.01
C VAL A 130 0.35 16.30 5.44
N ALA A 131 1.58 16.71 5.69
CA ALA A 131 2.17 16.71 7.03
C ALA A 131 1.40 17.62 7.98
N ALA A 132 1.08 18.85 7.56
CA ALA A 132 0.31 19.79 8.35
C ALA A 132 -1.10 19.25 8.69
N GLY A 133 -1.82 18.69 7.70
CA GLY A 133 -3.12 18.06 7.92
C GLY A 133 -3.06 16.91 8.91
N SER A 134 -2.03 16.07 8.82
CA SER A 134 -1.81 14.95 9.73
C SER A 134 -1.54 15.41 11.17
N ILE A 135 -0.72 16.46 11.35
CA ILE A 135 -0.41 17.03 12.67
C ILE A 135 -1.66 17.66 13.29
N ILE A 136 -2.42 18.44 12.52
CA ILE A 136 -3.66 19.06 13.00
C ILE A 136 -4.66 17.97 13.44
N ASN A 137 -4.85 16.95 12.62
CA ASN A 137 -5.75 15.84 12.95
C ASN A 137 -5.30 15.09 14.21
N TRP A 138 -3.99 14.82 14.34
CA TRP A 138 -3.43 14.21 15.55
C TRP A 138 -3.68 15.06 16.78
N TRP A 139 -3.45 16.36 16.70
CA TRP A 139 -3.63 17.29 17.81
C TRP A 139 -5.08 17.34 18.27
N ILE A 140 -6.04 17.48 17.35
CA ILE A 140 -7.47 17.47 17.67
C ILE A 140 -7.91 16.15 18.28
N SER A 141 -7.41 15.02 17.74
CA SER A 141 -7.75 13.68 18.21
C SER A 141 -7.16 13.37 19.58
N SER A 142 -6.00 13.95 19.92
CA SER A 142 -5.35 13.78 21.22
C SER A 142 -6.07 14.53 22.36
N GLN A 143 -6.77 15.62 22.05
CA GLN A 143 -7.54 16.39 23.05
C GLN A 143 -8.89 15.77 23.40
N ARG A 144 -9.35 14.78 22.63
CA ARG A 144 -10.63 14.09 22.86
C ARG A 144 -10.50 12.80 23.67
N ARG A 145 -9.29 12.46 24.12
CA ARG A 145 -9.02 11.33 25.01
C ARG A 145 -8.83 11.80 26.44
#